data_75d27495eb487b285d44247525c447f7
#
_entry.id   75d27495eb487b285d44247525c447f7
#
_cell.length_a   1.000
_cell.length_b   1.000
_cell.length_c   1.000
_cell.angle_alpha   90.00
_cell.angle_beta   90.00
_cell.angle_gamma   90.00
#
_symmetry.space_group_name_H-M   'P 1'
#
loop_
_entity.id
_entity.type
_entity.pdbx_description
1 polymer ?
#
loop_
_entity_poly.entity_id
_entity_poly.type
_entity_poly.pdbx_seq_one_letter_code
_entity_poly.pdbx_strand_id
1 'polypeptide(L)'
;MKKRVFAMLMACVMAFSLVACGSKTDSGTAGGDTGSAETIKLGGVGPLTGGYANYGLSVQHGAELAVKEINEAGGVGGKQLELSFQDSQGDPESAVAAYGKLMDWGMNVCLGGVLSGETASVVAAANADDMFIMETTGSADKCIDGNDKAFRVCFYDSYQGTAAADYLKDNGLADEVGVLYQSDNDYSAGLYNAFVAEAEKSGMTIKETQTFTAATATDFSTQVNTLVASGVKVVFIPFYAEEASTFLTQAKGKFADDVYFFGCDGLDGILGKVSQDVTIADNVLMMTPFAADSTDPKVHAFVEAYKATYNATPDQFAADAYDAVYAVKAAVEAANGSTSGADLAAVMTSVTVEGVTGTMTWNADGNTSKAASAILYKNGVGTLFGQDSAADTAADAAEGTDAGAADAQA
;
A
#
# COMPACT_ATOMS: atom_id res chain seq x y z
N MET A 1 -49.25 -35.99 -26.14
CA MET A 1 -50.13 -37.05 -25.48
C MET A 1 -49.81 -37.09 -24.01
N LYS A 2 -50.87 -36.84 -23.21
CA LYS A 2 -51.10 -37.24 -21.81
C LYS A 2 -50.15 -36.72 -20.75
N LYS A 3 -50.46 -35.63 -19.94
CA LYS A 3 -51.44 -35.57 -18.81
C LYS A 3 -51.07 -36.55 -17.67
N ARG A 4 -50.75 -36.04 -16.45
CA ARG A 4 -51.58 -35.69 -15.27
C ARG A 4 -50.66 -35.63 -14.05
N VAL A 5 -50.54 -34.53 -13.27
CA VAL A 5 -51.36 -34.16 -12.09
C VAL A 5 -51.30 -35.20 -10.97
N PHE A 6 -50.71 -34.79 -9.83
CA PHE A 6 -51.32 -35.04 -8.51
C PHE A 6 -50.81 -33.98 -7.50
N ALA A 7 -51.74 -33.23 -6.95
CA ALA A 7 -51.64 -32.39 -5.79
C ALA A 7 -52.35 -33.09 -4.63
N MET A 8 -51.92 -32.87 -3.38
CA MET A 8 -52.68 -32.95 -2.12
C MET A 8 -51.70 -32.62 -0.98
N LEU A 9 -51.79 -31.50 -0.25
CA LEU A 9 -52.84 -31.06 0.72
C LEU A 9 -52.82 -31.83 2.03
N MET A 10 -52.43 -31.12 3.12
CA MET A 10 -52.98 -31.13 4.48
C MET A 10 -52.03 -30.33 5.36
N ALA A 11 -52.30 -29.16 5.86
CA ALA A 11 -53.33 -28.48 6.62
C ALA A 11 -53.42 -28.95 8.11
N CYS A 12 -53.20 -27.95 8.97
CA CYS A 12 -53.71 -27.74 10.34
C CYS A 12 -53.20 -28.65 11.48
N VAL A 13 -52.64 -27.99 12.55
CA VAL A 13 -53.43 -27.78 13.76
C VAL A 13 -52.80 -26.66 14.59
N MET A 14 -53.54 -25.58 14.84
CA MET A 14 -53.36 -24.62 15.95
C MET A 14 -53.88 -25.26 17.24
N ALA A 15 -53.17 -25.07 18.33
CA ALA A 15 -53.77 -25.20 19.66
C ALA A 15 -53.31 -24.02 20.52
N PHE A 16 -54.25 -23.11 20.75
CA PHE A 16 -54.22 -22.10 21.80
C PHE A 16 -54.36 -22.74 23.18
N SER A 17 -53.57 -22.32 24.14
CA SER A 17 -53.97 -22.37 25.55
C SER A 17 -53.42 -21.16 26.31
N LEU A 18 -54.34 -20.23 26.57
CA LEU A 18 -54.22 -19.20 27.60
C LEU A 18 -54.54 -19.85 28.95
N VAL A 19 -53.65 -19.68 29.93
CA VAL A 19 -54.06 -19.68 31.35
C VAL A 19 -53.40 -18.52 32.04
N ALA A 20 -54.21 -17.75 32.77
CA ALA A 20 -53.91 -16.52 33.47
C ALA A 20 -53.58 -16.78 34.94
N CYS A 21 -52.82 -15.82 35.49
CA CYS A 21 -52.77 -15.32 36.87
C CYS A 21 -52.23 -16.20 38.02
N GLY A 22 -51.20 -15.63 38.67
CA GLY A 22 -51.06 -15.76 40.10
C GLY A 22 -49.65 -15.63 40.68
N SER A 23 -49.34 -14.42 41.21
CA SER A 23 -48.55 -14.07 42.41
C SER A 23 -47.07 -14.50 42.57
N LYS A 24 -46.23 -13.46 42.57
CA LYS A 24 -45.03 -13.18 43.43
C LYS A 24 -44.24 -14.36 44.00
N THR A 25 -43.02 -14.46 43.62
CA THR A 25 -41.87 -14.47 44.56
C THR A 25 -40.56 -14.18 43.81
N ASP A 26 -39.77 -13.38 44.41
CA ASP A 26 -38.41 -12.93 44.08
C ASP A 26 -37.44 -14.14 43.91
N SER A 27 -36.68 -14.18 42.82
CA SER A 27 -35.38 -14.83 42.76
C SER A 27 -34.71 -14.35 41.50
N GLY A 28 -33.63 -13.59 41.67
CA GLY A 28 -32.78 -13.09 40.58
C GLY A 28 -32.20 -14.24 39.74
N THR A 29 -32.51 -14.21 38.48
CA THR A 29 -31.72 -14.92 37.47
C THR A 29 -31.23 -13.83 36.51
N ALA A 30 -29.92 -13.60 36.54
CA ALA A 30 -29.24 -12.78 35.57
C ALA A 30 -29.59 -13.33 34.17
N GLY A 31 -30.50 -12.65 33.50
CA GLY A 31 -30.66 -12.78 32.05
C GLY A 31 -29.39 -12.23 31.47
N GLY A 32 -28.52 -13.11 30.98
CA GLY A 32 -27.42 -12.69 30.12
C GLY A 32 -28.04 -11.98 28.94
N ASP A 33 -27.91 -10.68 28.92
CA ASP A 33 -28.01 -9.88 27.72
C ASP A 33 -26.89 -10.39 26.81
N THR A 34 -27.23 -11.22 25.81
CA THR A 34 -26.35 -11.45 24.69
C THR A 34 -26.36 -10.16 23.86
N GLY A 35 -25.80 -9.10 24.44
CA GLY A 35 -25.49 -7.91 23.71
C GLY A 35 -24.72 -8.34 22.45
N SER A 36 -25.21 -7.94 21.30
CA SER A 36 -24.45 -8.04 20.07
C SER A 36 -23.08 -7.46 20.39
N ALA A 37 -22.03 -8.26 20.28
CA ALA A 37 -20.69 -7.78 20.48
C ALA A 37 -20.51 -6.54 19.59
N GLU A 38 -20.24 -5.40 20.21
CA GLU A 38 -20.00 -4.17 19.47
C GLU A 38 -18.89 -4.46 18.46
N THR A 39 -19.11 -4.12 17.19
CA THR A 39 -18.10 -4.23 16.14
C THR A 39 -17.39 -2.89 15.98
N ILE A 40 -16.11 -2.93 15.60
CA ILE A 40 -15.35 -1.76 15.18
C ILE A 40 -15.37 -1.74 13.67
N LYS A 41 -15.96 -0.70 13.07
CA LYS A 41 -16.15 -0.57 11.63
C LYS A 41 -15.02 0.23 11.00
N LEU A 42 -14.25 -0.43 10.14
CA LEU A 42 -13.19 0.17 9.34
C LEU A 42 -13.70 0.48 7.94
N GLY A 43 -13.54 1.71 7.49
CA GLY A 43 -13.92 2.12 6.14
C GLY A 43 -12.69 2.44 5.30
N GLY A 44 -12.59 1.87 4.09
CA GLY A 44 -11.56 2.19 3.11
C GLY A 44 -12.18 2.81 1.86
N VAL A 45 -11.48 3.75 1.27
CA VAL A 45 -11.81 4.36 -0.01
C VAL A 45 -10.62 4.15 -0.95
N GLY A 46 -10.87 3.78 -2.21
CA GLY A 46 -9.79 3.66 -3.17
C GLY A 46 -10.30 3.19 -4.53
N PRO A 47 -9.48 3.26 -5.57
CA PRO A 47 -9.86 2.83 -6.91
C PRO A 47 -9.97 1.30 -6.97
N LEU A 48 -11.18 0.76 -7.05
CA LEU A 48 -11.42 -0.68 -7.26
C LEU A 48 -11.66 -0.99 -8.73
N THR A 49 -11.87 0.06 -9.54
CA THR A 49 -12.06 -0.02 -11.00
C THR A 49 -11.21 1.03 -11.70
N GLY A 50 -11.02 0.88 -13.04
CA GLY A 50 -10.24 1.82 -13.85
C GLY A 50 -8.73 1.53 -13.88
N GLY A 51 -7.94 2.51 -14.33
CA GLY A 51 -6.49 2.38 -14.57
C GLY A 51 -5.67 2.13 -13.30
N TYR A 52 -6.16 2.61 -12.17
CA TYR A 52 -5.46 2.51 -10.88
C TYR A 52 -6.01 1.40 -9.96
N ALA A 53 -6.88 0.53 -10.49
CA ALA A 53 -7.54 -0.51 -9.68
C ALA A 53 -6.57 -1.49 -8.99
N ASN A 54 -5.37 -1.68 -9.52
CA ASN A 54 -4.35 -2.50 -8.88
C ASN A 54 -4.00 -2.00 -7.47
N TYR A 55 -3.88 -0.69 -7.25
CA TYR A 55 -3.58 -0.11 -5.94
C TYR A 55 -4.72 -0.33 -4.94
N GLY A 56 -5.94 0.05 -5.32
CA GLY A 56 -7.11 -0.10 -4.43
C GLY A 56 -7.44 -1.54 -4.07
N LEU A 57 -7.32 -2.46 -5.04
CA LEU A 57 -7.52 -3.89 -4.78
C LEU A 57 -6.44 -4.47 -3.87
N SER A 58 -5.18 -4.07 -4.03
CA SER A 58 -4.10 -4.49 -3.14
C SER A 58 -4.32 -4.01 -1.71
N VAL A 59 -4.69 -2.75 -1.52
CA VAL A 59 -5.03 -2.17 -0.21
C VAL A 59 -6.22 -2.89 0.41
N GLN A 60 -7.29 -3.12 -0.36
CA GLN A 60 -8.47 -3.86 0.13
C GLN A 60 -8.08 -5.27 0.60
N HIS A 61 -7.34 -6.03 -0.20
CA HIS A 61 -6.93 -7.38 0.14
C HIS A 61 -6.01 -7.44 1.37
N GLY A 62 -5.07 -6.51 1.50
CA GLY A 62 -4.20 -6.42 2.68
C GLY A 62 -4.99 -6.15 3.95
N ALA A 63 -5.92 -5.19 3.90
CA ALA A 63 -6.80 -4.86 5.02
C ALA A 63 -7.75 -6.02 5.37
N GLU A 64 -8.35 -6.70 4.38
CA GLU A 64 -9.22 -7.88 4.58
C GLU A 64 -8.47 -9.02 5.28
N LEU A 65 -7.22 -9.29 4.87
CA LEU A 65 -6.39 -10.33 5.49
C LEU A 65 -6.11 -10.01 6.97
N ALA A 66 -5.70 -8.77 7.27
CA ALA A 66 -5.45 -8.33 8.64
C ALA A 66 -6.72 -8.40 9.51
N VAL A 67 -7.85 -7.93 9.01
CA VAL A 67 -9.14 -8.00 9.71
C VAL A 67 -9.51 -9.46 10.02
N LYS A 68 -9.34 -10.36 9.06
CA LYS A 68 -9.59 -11.79 9.26
C LYS A 68 -8.72 -12.36 10.38
N GLU A 69 -7.41 -12.14 10.35
CA GLU A 69 -6.47 -12.67 11.32
C GLU A 69 -6.72 -12.11 12.73
N ILE A 70 -6.97 -10.81 12.85
CA ILE A 70 -7.31 -10.17 14.13
C ILE A 70 -8.59 -10.74 14.69
N ASN A 71 -9.62 -10.95 13.86
CA ASN A 71 -10.89 -11.52 14.29
C ASN A 71 -10.75 -12.98 14.73
N GLU A 72 -9.97 -13.78 14.03
CA GLU A 72 -9.64 -15.17 14.41
C GLU A 72 -8.86 -15.23 15.73
N ALA A 73 -8.07 -14.21 16.03
CA ALA A 73 -7.35 -14.06 17.29
C ALA A 73 -8.22 -13.54 18.45
N GLY A 74 -9.52 -13.25 18.22
CA GLY A 74 -10.46 -12.77 19.24
C GLY A 74 -10.85 -11.30 19.14
N GLY A 75 -10.44 -10.62 18.08
CA GLY A 75 -10.75 -9.20 17.83
C GLY A 75 -9.90 -8.23 18.65
N VAL A 76 -10.36 -6.99 18.76
CA VAL A 76 -9.71 -5.91 19.51
C VAL A 76 -10.47 -5.66 20.80
N GLY A 77 -9.88 -6.03 21.94
CA GLY A 77 -10.57 -5.96 23.24
C GLY A 77 -11.86 -6.78 23.28
N GLY A 78 -11.94 -7.87 22.51
CA GLY A 78 -13.13 -8.73 22.39
C GLY A 78 -14.18 -8.26 21.38
N LYS A 79 -13.98 -7.11 20.73
CA LYS A 79 -14.81 -6.59 19.65
C LYS A 79 -14.28 -7.08 18.30
N GLN A 80 -15.17 -7.53 17.41
CA GLN A 80 -14.79 -7.92 16.05
C GLN A 80 -14.58 -6.68 15.17
N LEU A 81 -13.68 -6.77 14.19
CA LEU A 81 -13.54 -5.77 13.14
C LEU A 81 -14.49 -6.10 11.99
N GLU A 82 -15.07 -5.07 11.41
CA GLU A 82 -15.87 -5.15 10.17
C GLU A 82 -15.28 -4.15 9.17
N LEU A 83 -14.98 -4.61 7.94
CA LEU A 83 -14.41 -3.77 6.89
C LEU A 83 -15.43 -3.52 5.79
N SER A 84 -15.56 -2.26 5.37
CA SER A 84 -16.23 -1.87 4.13
C SER A 84 -15.31 -1.04 3.27
N PHE A 85 -15.15 -1.41 2.00
CA PHE A 85 -14.34 -0.68 1.05
C PHE A 85 -15.21 -0.12 -0.08
N GLN A 86 -15.00 1.14 -0.47
CA GLN A 86 -15.80 1.84 -1.47
C GLN A 86 -14.94 2.28 -2.65
N ASP A 87 -15.45 2.05 -3.87
CA ASP A 87 -14.78 2.42 -5.11
C ASP A 87 -14.81 3.95 -5.34
N SER A 88 -13.64 4.54 -5.46
CA SER A 88 -13.42 5.94 -5.83
C SER A 88 -13.20 6.15 -7.32
N GLN A 89 -12.89 5.09 -8.07
CA GLN A 89 -12.54 5.10 -9.49
C GLN A 89 -11.28 5.92 -9.83
N GLY A 90 -10.47 6.30 -8.84
CA GLY A 90 -9.29 7.15 -9.02
C GLY A 90 -9.62 8.65 -9.09
N ASP A 91 -10.82 9.03 -8.68
CA ASP A 91 -11.34 10.40 -8.78
C ASP A 91 -11.60 11.01 -7.40
N PRO A 92 -11.04 12.21 -7.08
CA PRO A 92 -11.19 12.83 -5.77
C PRO A 92 -12.63 13.16 -5.35
N GLU A 93 -13.53 13.56 -6.29
CA GLU A 93 -14.93 13.86 -5.97
C GLU A 93 -15.69 12.55 -5.65
N SER A 94 -15.42 11.50 -6.41
CA SER A 94 -15.95 10.16 -6.16
C SER A 94 -15.46 9.59 -4.83
N ALA A 95 -14.21 9.88 -4.45
CA ALA A 95 -13.64 9.46 -3.16
C ALA A 95 -14.38 10.11 -1.97
N VAL A 96 -14.68 11.41 -2.05
CA VAL A 96 -15.48 12.09 -1.03
C VAL A 96 -16.91 11.53 -0.94
N ALA A 97 -17.52 11.20 -2.09
CA ALA A 97 -18.84 10.57 -2.10
C ALA A 97 -18.80 9.15 -1.51
N ALA A 98 -17.73 8.40 -1.76
CA ALA A 98 -17.48 7.07 -1.18
C ALA A 98 -17.29 7.16 0.35
N TYR A 99 -16.52 8.14 0.82
CA TYR A 99 -16.37 8.44 2.25
C TYR A 99 -17.74 8.72 2.91
N GLY A 100 -18.59 9.55 2.30
CA GLY A 100 -19.93 9.84 2.81
C GLY A 100 -20.80 8.58 2.99
N LYS A 101 -20.71 7.61 2.06
CA LYS A 101 -21.40 6.31 2.21
C LYS A 101 -20.88 5.50 3.39
N LEU A 102 -19.58 5.57 3.68
CA LEU A 102 -18.98 4.90 4.84
C LEU A 102 -19.42 5.57 6.16
N MET A 103 -19.57 6.89 6.16
CA MET A 103 -20.16 7.62 7.31
C MET A 103 -21.62 7.19 7.55
N ASP A 104 -22.44 7.07 6.50
CA ASP A 104 -23.82 6.58 6.59
C ASP A 104 -23.88 5.12 7.09
N TRP A 105 -22.88 4.30 6.76
CA TRP A 105 -22.74 2.93 7.27
C TRP A 105 -22.35 2.90 8.76
N GLY A 106 -21.88 4.01 9.31
CA GLY A 106 -21.43 4.14 10.70
C GLY A 106 -19.99 3.71 10.92
N MET A 107 -19.08 4.05 10.00
CA MET A 107 -17.63 3.87 10.10
C MET A 107 -17.10 4.48 11.41
N ASN A 108 -16.18 3.78 12.08
CA ASN A 108 -15.50 4.25 13.29
C ASN A 108 -14.09 4.77 13.00
N VAL A 109 -13.40 4.17 12.01
CA VAL A 109 -12.03 4.53 11.62
C VAL A 109 -11.94 4.48 10.10
N CYS A 110 -11.31 5.48 9.50
CA CYS A 110 -11.07 5.55 8.07
C CYS A 110 -9.65 5.07 7.73
N LEU A 111 -9.53 4.20 6.70
CA LEU A 111 -8.25 3.73 6.16
C LEU A 111 -7.74 4.60 4.99
N GLY A 112 -8.29 5.80 4.84
CA GLY A 112 -7.84 6.79 3.87
C GLY A 112 -8.32 6.56 2.44
N GLY A 113 -7.61 7.13 1.47
CA GLY A 113 -8.02 7.29 0.09
C GLY A 113 -7.16 6.60 -0.97
N VAL A 114 -6.11 5.88 -0.63
CA VAL A 114 -5.17 5.14 -1.50
C VAL A 114 -4.29 6.06 -2.38
N LEU A 115 -4.84 6.76 -3.38
CA LEU A 115 -4.07 7.71 -4.19
C LEU A 115 -3.97 9.07 -3.50
N SER A 116 -2.85 9.77 -3.68
CA SER A 116 -2.57 11.02 -2.97
C SER A 116 -3.65 12.11 -3.16
N GLY A 117 -4.17 12.29 -4.37
CA GLY A 117 -5.23 13.26 -4.65
C GLY A 117 -6.57 12.92 -4.00
N GLU A 118 -6.91 11.62 -3.95
CA GLU A 118 -8.11 11.11 -3.27
C GLU A 118 -7.96 11.23 -1.76
N THR A 119 -6.81 10.83 -1.23
CA THR A 119 -6.49 10.92 0.21
C THR A 119 -6.63 12.35 0.71
N ALA A 120 -6.03 13.33 0.05
CA ALA A 120 -6.14 14.73 0.44
C ALA A 120 -7.61 15.19 0.53
N SER A 121 -8.45 14.75 -0.40
CA SER A 121 -9.88 15.09 -0.43
C SER A 121 -10.68 14.39 0.68
N VAL A 122 -10.40 13.10 0.93
CA VAL A 122 -11.02 12.31 2.01
C VAL A 122 -10.61 12.88 3.37
N VAL A 123 -9.32 13.18 3.58
CA VAL A 123 -8.80 13.76 4.83
C VAL A 123 -9.42 15.11 5.13
N ALA A 124 -9.60 15.95 4.11
CA ALA A 124 -10.28 17.23 4.28
C ALA A 124 -11.74 17.07 4.69
N ALA A 125 -12.48 16.11 4.11
CA ALA A 125 -13.85 15.78 4.50
C ALA A 125 -13.90 15.22 5.94
N ALA A 126 -13.03 14.28 6.27
CA ALA A 126 -12.95 13.62 7.56
C ALA A 126 -12.60 14.57 8.71
N ASN A 127 -11.86 15.64 8.45
CA ASN A 127 -11.56 16.66 9.45
C ASN A 127 -12.82 17.36 9.97
N ALA A 128 -13.84 17.54 9.12
CA ALA A 128 -15.11 18.11 9.52
C ALA A 128 -15.94 17.17 10.41
N ASP A 129 -15.73 15.87 10.31
CA ASP A 129 -16.48 14.82 11.01
C ASP A 129 -15.76 14.29 12.28
N ASP A 130 -14.63 14.88 12.67
CA ASP A 130 -13.80 14.43 13.81
C ASP A 130 -13.34 12.97 13.66
N MET A 131 -13.16 12.48 12.42
CA MET A 131 -12.84 11.10 12.11
C MET A 131 -11.33 10.85 12.24
N PHE A 132 -10.96 9.73 12.89
CA PHE A 132 -9.57 9.25 12.87
C PHE A 132 -9.26 8.57 11.53
N ILE A 133 -8.12 8.92 10.96
CA ILE A 133 -7.63 8.33 9.72
C ILE A 133 -6.30 7.64 9.97
N MET A 134 -6.20 6.39 9.53
CA MET A 134 -4.95 5.68 9.34
C MET A 134 -4.75 5.47 7.83
N GLU A 135 -4.13 6.45 7.18
CA GLU A 135 -3.86 6.40 5.74
C GLU A 135 -2.90 5.27 5.38
N THR A 136 -3.24 4.52 4.37
CA THR A 136 -2.50 3.33 3.96
C THR A 136 -1.35 3.65 3.01
N THR A 137 -1.62 4.38 1.93
CA THR A 137 -0.69 4.51 0.78
C THR A 137 -0.59 5.90 0.18
N GLY A 138 -1.48 6.82 0.54
CA GLY A 138 -1.44 8.22 0.08
C GLY A 138 -0.20 8.94 0.60
N SER A 139 0.84 9.03 -0.23
CA SER A 139 2.19 9.39 0.19
C SER A 139 2.52 10.89 0.05
N ALA A 140 1.80 11.67 -0.77
CA ALA A 140 2.08 13.11 -0.89
C ALA A 140 2.06 13.79 0.49
N ASP A 141 3.04 14.67 0.75
CA ASP A 141 3.20 15.29 2.07
C ASP A 141 1.91 15.94 2.55
N LYS A 142 1.19 16.60 1.66
CA LYS A 142 -0.07 17.29 1.97
C LYS A 142 -1.28 16.40 2.20
N CYS A 143 -1.17 15.07 2.01
CA CYS A 143 -2.32 14.17 2.15
C CYS A 143 -2.97 14.26 3.53
N ILE A 144 -2.19 14.43 4.58
CA ILE A 144 -2.68 14.49 5.96
C ILE A 144 -2.55 15.88 6.60
N ASP A 145 -2.09 16.87 5.84
CA ASP A 145 -1.89 18.24 6.34
C ASP A 145 -3.20 18.86 6.87
N GLY A 146 -3.09 19.52 8.01
CA GLY A 146 -4.19 20.26 8.61
C GLY A 146 -5.26 19.40 9.31
N ASN A 147 -5.02 18.08 9.45
CA ASN A 147 -5.86 17.18 10.24
C ASN A 147 -5.02 16.48 11.32
N ASP A 148 -5.18 16.87 12.57
CA ASP A 148 -4.47 16.32 13.73
C ASP A 148 -4.90 14.90 14.12
N LYS A 149 -5.87 14.31 13.41
CA LYS A 149 -6.36 12.94 13.57
C LYS A 149 -6.01 12.05 12.38
N ALA A 150 -5.21 12.58 11.45
CA ALA A 150 -4.73 11.81 10.29
C ALA A 150 -3.28 11.37 10.51
N PHE A 151 -3.07 10.07 10.41
CA PHE A 151 -1.79 9.38 10.50
C PHE A 151 -1.61 8.49 9.29
N ARG A 152 -0.36 8.19 8.88
CA ARG A 152 -0.11 7.31 7.74
C ARG A 152 0.88 6.21 8.09
N VAL A 153 0.75 5.07 7.42
CA VAL A 153 1.72 3.96 7.50
C VAL A 153 2.72 3.97 6.35
N CYS A 154 2.37 4.51 5.19
CA CYS A 154 3.29 4.61 4.05
C CYS A 154 4.40 5.64 4.32
N PHE A 155 5.52 5.50 3.62
CA PHE A 155 6.55 6.53 3.60
C PHE A 155 6.13 7.67 2.66
N TYR A 156 6.47 8.91 3.03
CA TYR A 156 5.93 10.11 2.37
C TYR A 156 6.88 10.65 1.30
N ASP A 157 6.35 11.44 0.36
CA ASP A 157 7.04 11.84 -0.87
C ASP A 157 8.34 12.60 -0.64
N SER A 158 8.40 13.53 0.32
CA SER A 158 9.64 14.24 0.59
C SER A 158 10.74 13.33 1.12
N TYR A 159 10.38 12.28 1.89
CA TYR A 159 11.33 11.25 2.30
C TYR A 159 11.73 10.34 1.11
N GLN A 160 10.78 9.88 0.30
CA GLN A 160 11.05 9.01 -0.84
C GLN A 160 11.96 9.71 -1.87
N GLY A 161 11.62 10.96 -2.23
CA GLY A 161 12.41 11.73 -3.20
C GLY A 161 13.83 11.99 -2.74
N THR A 162 14.01 12.34 -1.44
CA THR A 162 15.33 12.47 -0.82
C THR A 162 16.08 11.15 -0.84
N ALA A 163 15.47 10.08 -0.34
CA ALA A 163 16.08 8.75 -0.30
C ALA A 163 16.45 8.22 -1.69
N ALA A 164 15.67 8.55 -2.72
CA ALA A 164 15.97 8.17 -4.09
C ALA A 164 17.23 8.87 -4.61
N ALA A 165 17.41 10.17 -4.34
CA ALA A 165 18.61 10.89 -4.73
C ALA A 165 19.85 10.37 -3.99
N ASP A 166 19.74 10.17 -2.67
CA ASP A 166 20.80 9.60 -1.84
C ASP A 166 21.18 8.20 -2.31
N TYR A 167 20.18 7.37 -2.61
CA TYR A 167 20.41 6.00 -3.09
C TYR A 167 21.22 5.96 -4.39
N LEU A 168 20.89 6.81 -5.36
CA LEU A 168 21.65 6.91 -6.61
C LEU A 168 23.10 7.32 -6.36
N LYS A 169 23.31 8.26 -5.45
CA LYS A 169 24.65 8.78 -5.11
C LYS A 169 25.48 7.76 -4.35
N ASP A 170 24.92 7.16 -3.30
CA ASP A 170 25.60 6.23 -2.40
C ASP A 170 26.01 4.94 -3.11
N ASN A 171 25.20 4.49 -4.10
CA ASN A 171 25.49 3.33 -4.90
C ASN A 171 26.30 3.65 -6.19
N GLY A 172 26.68 4.90 -6.42
CA GLY A 172 27.47 5.32 -7.57
C GLY A 172 26.77 5.07 -8.92
N LEU A 173 25.43 5.12 -8.94
CA LEU A 173 24.62 4.81 -10.12
C LEU A 173 24.59 5.97 -11.12
N ALA A 174 24.57 7.21 -10.63
CA ALA A 174 24.60 8.39 -11.49
C ALA A 174 25.09 9.66 -10.77
N ASP A 175 25.88 10.47 -11.48
CA ASP A 175 26.18 11.87 -11.14
C ASP A 175 25.33 12.85 -11.97
N GLU A 176 24.75 12.37 -13.08
CA GLU A 176 23.86 13.12 -13.98
C GLU A 176 22.60 12.30 -14.25
N VAL A 177 21.43 12.89 -14.04
CA VAL A 177 20.14 12.23 -14.21
C VAL A 177 19.23 13.01 -15.15
N GLY A 178 18.37 12.29 -15.89
CA GLY A 178 17.20 12.86 -16.53
C GLY A 178 15.99 12.68 -15.61
N VAL A 179 15.01 13.54 -15.74
CA VAL A 179 13.75 13.44 -14.99
C VAL A 179 12.57 13.56 -15.95
N LEU A 180 11.58 12.71 -15.77
CA LEU A 180 10.26 12.84 -16.37
C LEU A 180 9.24 12.76 -15.25
N TYR A 181 8.36 13.77 -15.10
CA TYR A 181 7.34 13.75 -14.05
C TYR A 181 5.99 14.30 -14.55
N GLN A 182 4.93 13.93 -13.87
CA GLN A 182 3.58 14.42 -14.14
C GLN A 182 3.35 15.73 -13.36
N SER A 183 3.26 16.86 -14.08
CA SER A 183 3.25 18.18 -13.46
C SER A 183 1.92 18.59 -12.82
N ASP A 184 0.83 17.93 -13.19
CA ASP A 184 -0.53 18.15 -12.66
C ASP A 184 -0.97 17.06 -11.65
N ASN A 185 -0.03 16.28 -11.13
CA ASN A 185 -0.27 15.25 -10.13
C ASN A 185 0.54 15.53 -8.86
N ASP A 186 -0.14 15.56 -7.71
CA ASP A 186 0.47 15.95 -6.43
C ASP A 186 1.58 15.01 -5.96
N TYR A 187 1.39 13.70 -6.12
CA TYR A 187 2.38 12.67 -5.85
C TYR A 187 3.63 12.85 -6.71
N SER A 188 3.46 12.89 -8.02
CA SER A 188 4.57 12.99 -8.96
C SER A 188 5.37 14.30 -8.78
N ALA A 189 4.67 15.43 -8.60
CA ALA A 189 5.30 16.72 -8.39
C ALA A 189 5.99 16.81 -7.02
N GLY A 190 5.44 16.22 -5.97
CA GLY A 190 6.03 16.15 -4.64
C GLY A 190 7.37 15.42 -4.65
N LEU A 191 7.39 14.22 -5.22
CA LEU A 191 8.61 13.42 -5.40
C LEU A 191 9.67 14.13 -6.23
N TYR A 192 9.27 14.74 -7.35
CA TYR A 192 10.18 15.52 -8.19
C TYR A 192 10.85 16.64 -7.40
N ASN A 193 10.08 17.44 -6.66
CA ASN A 193 10.59 18.54 -5.88
C ASN A 193 11.58 18.10 -4.81
N ALA A 194 11.28 17.04 -4.08
CA ALA A 194 12.16 16.48 -3.05
C ALA A 194 13.44 15.90 -3.65
N PHE A 195 13.33 15.13 -4.74
CA PHE A 195 14.46 14.55 -5.44
C PHE A 195 15.42 15.64 -5.97
N VAL A 196 14.90 16.67 -6.63
CA VAL A 196 15.71 17.76 -7.18
C VAL A 196 16.42 18.53 -6.06
N ALA A 197 15.71 18.84 -4.96
CA ALA A 197 16.29 19.53 -3.82
C ALA A 197 17.45 18.75 -3.18
N GLU A 198 17.34 17.42 -3.11
CA GLU A 198 18.42 16.58 -2.56
C GLU A 198 19.54 16.36 -3.57
N ALA A 199 19.23 16.19 -4.85
CA ALA A 199 20.22 16.13 -5.93
C ALA A 199 21.13 17.39 -5.94
N GLU A 200 20.54 18.57 -5.76
CA GLU A 200 21.31 19.83 -5.65
C GLU A 200 22.25 19.82 -4.45
N LYS A 201 21.81 19.37 -3.28
CA LYS A 201 22.64 19.30 -2.05
C LYS A 201 23.77 18.28 -2.19
N SER A 202 23.50 17.12 -2.79
CA SER A 202 24.48 16.04 -2.97
C SER A 202 25.44 16.28 -4.14
N GLY A 203 25.22 17.35 -4.93
CA GLY A 203 26.02 17.69 -6.11
C GLY A 203 25.73 16.79 -7.32
N MET A 204 24.57 16.13 -7.35
CA MET A 204 24.04 15.43 -8.54
C MET A 204 23.47 16.47 -9.51
N THR A 205 23.69 16.28 -10.80
CA THR A 205 23.22 17.22 -11.83
C THR A 205 21.92 16.71 -12.47
N ILE A 206 20.87 17.52 -12.42
CA ILE A 206 19.69 17.28 -13.26
C ILE A 206 19.99 17.79 -14.65
N LYS A 207 20.33 16.87 -15.56
CA LYS A 207 20.80 17.19 -16.91
C LYS A 207 19.65 17.51 -17.88
N GLU A 208 18.52 16.88 -17.69
CA GLU A 208 17.31 17.05 -18.50
C GLU A 208 16.08 16.89 -17.64
N THR A 209 15.09 17.76 -17.82
CA THR A 209 13.79 17.65 -17.17
C THR A 209 12.68 17.72 -18.20
N GLN A 210 11.86 16.69 -18.24
CA GLN A 210 10.68 16.62 -19.10
C GLN A 210 9.42 16.48 -18.23
N THR A 211 8.30 16.95 -18.76
CA THR A 211 7.00 16.88 -18.09
C THR A 211 5.92 16.32 -18.99
N PHE A 212 4.87 15.83 -18.35
CA PHE A 212 3.59 15.53 -18.98
C PHE A 212 2.44 15.90 -18.04
N THR A 213 1.22 15.81 -18.52
CA THR A 213 -0.03 15.97 -17.74
C THR A 213 -0.93 14.77 -17.97
N ALA A 214 -1.98 14.60 -17.15
CA ALA A 214 -2.97 13.55 -17.35
C ALA A 214 -3.55 13.57 -18.80
N ALA A 215 -3.73 14.77 -19.37
CA ALA A 215 -4.23 14.93 -20.75
C ALA A 215 -3.25 14.47 -21.83
N THR A 216 -1.95 14.39 -21.54
CA THR A 216 -0.88 14.05 -22.50
C THR A 216 -0.21 12.71 -22.21
N ALA A 217 -0.67 11.96 -21.23
CA ALA A 217 -0.07 10.70 -20.75
C ALA A 217 -0.18 9.51 -21.73
N THR A 218 -0.61 9.75 -22.96
CA THR A 218 -0.76 8.73 -24.00
C THR A 218 0.35 8.72 -25.05
N ASP A 219 1.11 9.81 -25.17
CA ASP A 219 2.21 9.93 -26.14
C ASP A 219 3.43 10.62 -25.49
N PHE A 220 4.46 9.83 -25.28
CA PHE A 220 5.74 10.25 -24.71
C PHE A 220 6.88 10.36 -25.74
N SER A 221 6.57 10.33 -27.03
CA SER A 221 7.58 10.30 -28.10
C SER A 221 8.58 11.45 -28.02
N THR A 222 8.09 12.67 -27.69
CA THR A 222 8.96 13.85 -27.54
C THR A 222 9.87 13.72 -26.32
N GLN A 223 9.31 13.36 -25.17
CA GLN A 223 10.04 13.20 -23.91
C GLN A 223 11.10 12.11 -24.03
N VAL A 224 10.74 10.96 -24.60
CA VAL A 224 11.67 9.84 -24.87
C VAL A 224 12.83 10.30 -25.75
N ASN A 225 12.57 10.97 -26.87
CA ASN A 225 13.63 11.42 -27.77
C ASN A 225 14.57 12.44 -27.10
N THR A 226 14.02 13.35 -26.30
CA THR A 226 14.82 14.35 -25.56
C THR A 226 15.69 13.70 -24.49
N LEU A 227 15.13 12.79 -23.70
CA LEU A 227 15.87 12.04 -22.67
C LEU A 227 16.95 11.15 -23.28
N VAL A 228 16.69 10.49 -24.39
CA VAL A 228 17.73 9.71 -25.14
C VAL A 228 18.86 10.62 -25.60
N ALA A 229 18.52 11.79 -26.17
CA ALA A 229 19.53 12.74 -26.66
C ALA A 229 20.39 13.34 -25.53
N SER A 230 19.89 13.40 -24.31
CA SER A 230 20.66 13.85 -23.14
C SER A 230 21.79 12.91 -22.75
N GLY A 231 21.71 11.62 -23.11
CA GLY A 231 22.73 10.60 -22.83
C GLY A 231 22.87 10.24 -21.36
N VAL A 232 21.87 10.48 -20.52
CA VAL A 232 21.86 10.08 -19.10
C VAL A 232 21.80 8.57 -18.94
N LYS A 233 22.33 8.06 -17.82
CA LYS A 233 22.29 6.64 -17.46
C LYS A 233 21.15 6.29 -16.51
N VAL A 234 20.55 7.29 -15.88
CA VAL A 234 19.37 7.14 -15.04
C VAL A 234 18.32 8.16 -15.46
N VAL A 235 17.08 7.71 -15.61
CA VAL A 235 15.91 8.57 -15.76
C VAL A 235 15.03 8.39 -14.52
N PHE A 236 14.86 9.41 -13.71
CA PHE A 236 13.92 9.40 -12.60
C PHE A 236 12.50 9.59 -13.10
N ILE A 237 11.61 8.63 -12.78
CA ILE A 237 10.23 8.52 -13.28
C ILE A 237 9.23 8.39 -12.13
N PRO A 238 9.05 9.44 -11.31
CA PRO A 238 8.20 9.43 -10.12
C PRO A 238 6.72 9.59 -10.48
N PHE A 239 6.11 8.60 -11.09
CA PHE A 239 4.67 8.59 -11.42
C PHE A 239 4.11 7.17 -11.40
N TYR A 240 2.78 7.05 -11.51
CA TYR A 240 2.10 5.78 -11.34
C TYR A 240 2.38 4.77 -12.45
N ALA A 241 2.22 3.49 -12.14
CA ALA A 241 2.51 2.37 -13.04
C ALA A 241 1.68 2.39 -14.33
N GLU A 242 0.50 3.01 -14.35
CA GLU A 242 -0.33 3.16 -15.55
C GLU A 242 0.41 3.99 -16.61
N GLU A 243 0.84 5.20 -16.26
CA GLU A 243 1.57 6.12 -17.15
C GLU A 243 2.98 5.59 -17.42
N ALA A 244 3.62 4.97 -16.39
CA ALA A 244 4.94 4.37 -16.53
C ALA A 244 4.94 3.22 -17.55
N SER A 245 3.91 2.40 -17.59
CA SER A 245 3.77 1.32 -18.56
C SER A 245 3.71 1.85 -19.99
N THR A 246 2.99 2.96 -20.21
CA THR A 246 2.89 3.64 -21.51
C THR A 246 4.24 4.25 -21.92
N PHE A 247 4.90 4.97 -21.00
CA PHE A 247 6.23 5.56 -21.23
C PHE A 247 7.27 4.47 -21.55
N LEU A 248 7.39 3.45 -20.72
CA LEU A 248 8.38 2.37 -20.87
C LEU A 248 8.15 1.59 -22.17
N THR A 249 6.88 1.35 -22.54
CA THR A 249 6.55 0.72 -23.82
C THR A 249 7.08 1.55 -25.01
N GLN A 250 6.93 2.87 -24.97
CA GLN A 250 7.42 3.77 -26.00
C GLN A 250 8.93 4.00 -25.95
N ALA A 251 9.54 3.83 -24.79
CA ALA A 251 10.99 3.93 -24.55
C ALA A 251 11.75 2.67 -24.97
N LYS A 252 11.09 1.51 -25.04
CA LYS A 252 11.71 0.22 -25.33
C LYS A 252 12.55 0.24 -26.59
N GLY A 253 13.84 -0.14 -26.46
CA GLY A 253 14.80 -0.20 -27.56
C GLY A 253 15.29 1.16 -28.08
N LYS A 254 14.99 2.27 -27.40
CA LYS A 254 15.46 3.61 -27.75
C LYS A 254 16.60 4.09 -26.86
N PHE A 255 16.63 3.64 -25.62
CA PHE A 255 17.75 3.88 -24.70
C PHE A 255 18.82 2.80 -24.84
N ALA A 256 20.03 3.08 -24.38
CA ALA A 256 21.08 2.07 -24.26
C ALA A 256 20.71 1.04 -23.18
N ASP A 257 21.23 -0.20 -23.32
CA ASP A 257 20.88 -1.32 -22.46
C ASP A 257 21.30 -1.15 -20.97
N ASP A 258 22.18 -0.18 -20.69
CA ASP A 258 22.68 0.16 -19.36
C ASP A 258 21.98 1.37 -18.73
N VAL A 259 20.86 1.82 -19.27
CA VAL A 259 20.05 2.89 -18.70
C VAL A 259 19.03 2.31 -17.72
N TYR A 260 18.96 2.90 -16.53
CA TYR A 260 17.96 2.58 -15.52
C TYR A 260 16.80 3.60 -15.52
N PHE A 261 15.60 3.11 -15.29
CA PHE A 261 14.42 3.91 -15.01
C PHE A 261 14.12 3.79 -13.52
N PHE A 262 14.33 4.86 -12.78
CA PHE A 262 14.24 4.84 -11.33
C PHE A 262 13.01 5.59 -10.85
N GLY A 263 12.21 4.98 -10.00
CA GLY A 263 11.01 5.59 -9.43
C GLY A 263 10.76 5.17 -7.99
N CYS A 264 9.61 5.55 -7.49
CA CYS A 264 9.19 5.35 -6.12
C CYS A 264 8.04 4.33 -6.05
N ASP A 265 7.35 4.26 -4.91
CA ASP A 265 6.27 3.31 -4.63
C ASP A 265 5.20 3.21 -5.73
N GLY A 266 4.84 4.33 -6.38
CA GLY A 266 3.87 4.34 -7.47
C GLY A 266 4.21 3.46 -8.67
N LEU A 267 5.44 2.95 -8.79
CA LEU A 267 5.81 1.96 -9.80
C LEU A 267 5.43 0.53 -9.42
N ASP A 268 5.06 0.25 -8.15
CA ASP A 268 4.66 -1.10 -7.77
C ASP A 268 3.40 -1.54 -8.51
N GLY A 269 3.40 -2.79 -8.97
CA GLY A 269 2.39 -3.30 -9.88
C GLY A 269 2.72 -3.11 -11.37
N ILE A 270 3.87 -2.50 -11.74
CA ILE A 270 4.29 -2.29 -13.14
C ILE A 270 4.30 -3.60 -13.95
N LEU A 271 4.71 -4.72 -13.36
CA LEU A 271 4.72 -6.02 -14.04
C LEU A 271 3.33 -6.46 -14.48
N GLY A 272 2.29 -6.14 -13.70
CA GLY A 272 0.90 -6.40 -14.07
C GLY A 272 0.47 -5.58 -15.29
N LYS A 273 0.91 -4.32 -15.37
CA LYS A 273 0.61 -3.41 -16.49
C LYS A 273 1.28 -3.82 -17.80
N VAL A 274 2.49 -4.41 -17.72
CA VAL A 274 3.26 -4.87 -18.88
C VAL A 274 3.24 -6.39 -19.03
N SER A 275 2.23 -7.08 -18.50
CA SER A 275 2.16 -8.56 -18.45
C SER A 275 2.22 -9.25 -19.81
N GLN A 276 1.91 -8.56 -20.92
CA GLN A 276 2.05 -9.08 -22.28
C GLN A 276 3.52 -9.16 -22.73
N ASP A 277 4.38 -8.32 -22.17
CA ASP A 277 5.82 -8.27 -22.44
C ASP A 277 6.54 -7.70 -21.20
N VAL A 278 6.83 -8.56 -20.25
CA VAL A 278 7.46 -8.18 -18.97
C VAL A 278 8.85 -7.54 -19.13
N THR A 279 9.50 -7.73 -20.29
CA THR A 279 10.79 -7.09 -20.57
C THR A 279 10.71 -5.59 -20.82
N ILE A 280 9.51 -5.03 -20.88
CA ILE A 280 9.27 -3.57 -20.89
C ILE A 280 9.71 -2.94 -19.55
N ALA A 281 9.61 -3.69 -18.45
CA ALA A 281 10.04 -3.25 -17.12
C ALA A 281 11.52 -3.63 -16.82
N ASP A 282 12.27 -4.14 -17.77
CA ASP A 282 13.71 -4.42 -17.57
C ASP A 282 14.45 -3.11 -17.25
N ASN A 283 15.36 -3.16 -16.26
CA ASN A 283 16.11 -2.03 -15.73
C ASN A 283 15.25 -0.96 -15.02
N VAL A 284 14.01 -1.26 -14.65
CA VAL A 284 13.26 -0.43 -13.72
C VAL A 284 13.75 -0.70 -12.30
N LEU A 285 14.17 0.37 -11.62
CA LEU A 285 14.48 0.42 -10.19
C LEU A 285 13.33 1.09 -9.47
N MET A 286 12.89 0.52 -8.36
CA MET A 286 11.78 1.05 -7.57
C MET A 286 12.14 1.11 -6.08
N MET A 287 11.97 2.27 -5.46
CA MET A 287 12.07 2.41 -4.00
C MET A 287 10.86 1.75 -3.33
N THR A 288 11.11 0.97 -2.27
CA THR A 288 10.04 0.28 -1.52
C THR A 288 10.49 -0.03 -0.08
N PRO A 289 9.57 0.00 0.89
CA PRO A 289 9.82 -0.51 2.24
C PRO A 289 9.56 -2.02 2.37
N PHE A 290 9.08 -2.68 1.30
CA PHE A 290 8.62 -4.07 1.34
C PHE A 290 9.21 -4.90 0.20
N ALA A 291 9.69 -6.10 0.54
CA ALA A 291 10.13 -7.09 -0.43
C ALA A 291 9.47 -8.45 -0.13
N ALA A 292 8.70 -8.94 -1.08
CA ALA A 292 7.94 -10.20 -0.90
C ALA A 292 8.82 -11.46 -0.80
N ASP A 293 10.08 -11.37 -1.18
CA ASP A 293 11.12 -12.41 -1.07
C ASP A 293 11.99 -12.26 0.20
N SER A 294 11.63 -11.34 1.10
CA SER A 294 12.33 -11.14 2.36
C SER A 294 12.40 -12.43 3.20
N THR A 295 13.56 -12.63 3.83
CA THR A 295 13.79 -13.75 4.75
C THR A 295 13.23 -13.50 6.17
N ASP A 296 12.67 -12.32 6.44
CA ASP A 296 12.01 -12.03 7.71
C ASP A 296 10.82 -12.97 7.93
N PRO A 297 10.75 -13.71 9.06
CA PRO A 297 9.68 -14.67 9.30
C PRO A 297 8.27 -14.06 9.30
N LYS A 298 8.12 -12.79 9.71
CA LYS A 298 6.82 -12.10 9.72
C LYS A 298 6.38 -11.76 8.28
N VAL A 299 7.30 -11.21 7.49
CA VAL A 299 7.04 -10.94 6.06
C VAL A 299 6.71 -12.23 5.34
N HIS A 300 7.48 -13.30 5.55
CA HIS A 300 7.23 -14.60 4.94
C HIS A 300 5.84 -15.14 5.30
N ALA A 301 5.43 -15.06 6.58
CA ALA A 301 4.12 -15.52 7.01
C ALA A 301 2.97 -14.74 6.34
N PHE A 302 3.09 -13.40 6.26
CA PHE A 302 2.14 -12.54 5.54
C PHE A 302 2.05 -12.92 4.06
N VAL A 303 3.19 -13.07 3.39
CA VAL A 303 3.25 -13.42 1.96
C VAL A 303 2.58 -14.75 1.68
N GLU A 304 2.83 -15.77 2.50
CA GLU A 304 2.20 -17.09 2.34
C GLU A 304 0.68 -17.05 2.63
N ALA A 305 0.24 -16.32 3.66
CA ALA A 305 -1.17 -16.13 3.95
C ALA A 305 -1.91 -15.39 2.82
N TYR A 306 -1.28 -14.34 2.28
CA TYR A 306 -1.82 -13.58 1.15
C TYR A 306 -1.92 -14.45 -0.12
N LYS A 307 -0.86 -15.19 -0.47
CA LYS A 307 -0.85 -16.12 -1.61
C LYS A 307 -1.93 -17.19 -1.46
N ALA A 308 -2.08 -17.77 -0.27
CA ALA A 308 -3.10 -18.78 0.00
C ALA A 308 -4.53 -18.24 -0.16
N THR A 309 -4.74 -16.95 0.13
CA THR A 309 -6.08 -16.33 0.08
C THR A 309 -6.42 -15.80 -1.31
N TYR A 310 -5.47 -15.13 -1.97
CA TYR A 310 -5.72 -14.37 -3.21
C TYR A 310 -5.05 -14.97 -4.46
N ASN A 311 -4.25 -16.03 -4.32
CA ASN A 311 -3.47 -16.65 -5.40
C ASN A 311 -2.58 -15.64 -6.16
N ALA A 312 -2.04 -14.67 -5.43
CA ALA A 312 -1.18 -13.59 -5.93
C ALA A 312 -0.08 -13.29 -4.92
N THR A 313 1.06 -12.78 -5.39
CA THR A 313 2.10 -12.24 -4.51
C THR A 313 1.68 -10.84 -4.06
N PRO A 314 1.74 -10.51 -2.76
CA PRO A 314 1.43 -9.16 -2.30
C PRO A 314 2.47 -8.16 -2.77
N ASP A 315 2.02 -6.94 -3.05
CA ASP A 315 2.85 -5.76 -3.24
C ASP A 315 2.96 -4.94 -1.94
N GLN A 316 3.69 -3.82 -1.98
CA GLN A 316 3.83 -2.96 -0.81
C GLN A 316 2.50 -2.34 -0.35
N PHE A 317 1.55 -2.10 -1.25
CA PHE A 317 0.25 -1.50 -0.90
C PHE A 317 -0.61 -2.46 -0.07
N ALA A 318 -0.57 -3.75 -0.40
CA ALA A 318 -1.19 -4.78 0.42
C ALA A 318 -0.52 -4.89 1.80
N ALA A 319 0.81 -4.79 1.86
CA ALA A 319 1.59 -4.84 3.09
C ALA A 319 1.33 -3.59 3.98
N ASP A 320 1.29 -2.40 3.39
CA ASP A 320 0.96 -1.16 4.11
C ASP A 320 -0.48 -1.19 4.67
N ALA A 321 -1.44 -1.67 3.90
CA ALA A 321 -2.82 -1.79 4.37
C ALA A 321 -2.98 -2.83 5.49
N TYR A 322 -2.25 -3.94 5.40
CA TYR A 322 -2.18 -4.94 6.47
C TYR A 322 -1.65 -4.29 7.76
N ASP A 323 -0.54 -3.59 7.68
CA ASP A 323 0.08 -2.87 8.80
C ASP A 323 -0.81 -1.76 9.35
N ALA A 324 -1.57 -1.05 8.49
CA ALA A 324 -2.50 -0.01 8.90
C ALA A 324 -3.61 -0.55 9.81
N VAL A 325 -4.16 -1.72 9.50
CA VAL A 325 -5.18 -2.35 10.36
C VAL A 325 -4.58 -2.78 11.71
N TYR A 326 -3.33 -3.27 11.72
CA TYR A 326 -2.62 -3.55 12.98
C TYR A 326 -2.28 -2.28 13.77
N ALA A 327 -2.00 -1.17 13.09
CA ALA A 327 -1.80 0.14 13.74
C ALA A 327 -3.10 0.65 14.38
N VAL A 328 -4.24 0.52 13.67
CA VAL A 328 -5.56 0.83 14.25
C VAL A 328 -5.84 -0.05 15.47
N LYS A 329 -5.57 -1.38 15.38
CA LYS A 329 -5.72 -2.28 16.52
C LYS A 329 -4.91 -1.78 17.72
N ALA A 330 -3.63 -1.45 17.52
CA ALA A 330 -2.75 -0.98 18.59
C ALA A 330 -3.22 0.36 19.20
N ALA A 331 -3.71 1.29 18.36
CA ALA A 331 -4.27 2.56 18.81
C ALA A 331 -5.53 2.36 19.65
N VAL A 332 -6.46 1.50 19.22
CA VAL A 332 -7.69 1.19 19.97
C VAL A 332 -7.36 0.52 21.31
N GLU A 333 -6.39 -0.38 21.35
CA GLU A 333 -5.93 -1.02 22.60
C GLU A 333 -5.29 0.01 23.55
N ALA A 334 -4.43 0.90 23.03
CA ALA A 334 -3.81 1.97 23.81
C ALA A 334 -4.85 2.99 24.33
N ALA A 335 -5.91 3.24 23.57
CA ALA A 335 -7.04 4.10 23.94
C ALA A 335 -8.09 3.38 24.81
N ASN A 336 -7.76 2.19 25.39
CA ASN A 336 -8.65 1.40 26.24
C ASN A 336 -9.99 1.03 25.58
N GLY A 337 -9.97 0.76 24.28
CA GLY A 337 -11.13 0.34 23.49
C GLY A 337 -11.97 1.49 22.94
N SER A 338 -11.54 2.75 23.09
CA SER A 338 -12.16 3.90 22.44
C SER A 338 -11.88 3.86 20.92
N THR A 339 -12.87 4.35 20.15
CA THR A 339 -12.76 4.58 18.70
C THR A 339 -13.03 6.05 18.34
N SER A 340 -13.07 6.95 19.33
CA SER A 340 -13.20 8.39 19.08
C SER A 340 -11.94 8.92 18.40
N GLY A 341 -12.10 9.80 17.42
CA GLY A 341 -10.98 10.37 16.67
C GLY A 341 -9.96 11.04 17.59
N ALA A 342 -10.41 11.80 18.57
CA ALA A 342 -9.55 12.48 19.53
C ALA A 342 -8.76 11.51 20.43
N ASP A 343 -9.40 10.43 20.93
CA ASP A 343 -8.75 9.47 21.80
C ASP A 343 -7.68 8.66 21.05
N LEU A 344 -7.97 8.26 19.81
CA LEU A 344 -7.02 7.52 18.96
C LEU A 344 -5.82 8.41 18.61
N ALA A 345 -6.04 9.64 18.18
CA ALA A 345 -4.98 10.59 17.86
C ALA A 345 -4.07 10.86 19.06
N ALA A 346 -4.65 11.00 20.26
CA ALA A 346 -3.90 11.27 21.48
C ALA A 346 -2.88 10.18 21.87
N VAL A 347 -3.09 8.93 21.46
CA VAL A 347 -2.22 7.81 21.80
C VAL A 347 -1.19 7.49 20.71
N MET A 348 -1.39 7.93 19.45
CA MET A 348 -0.60 7.51 18.31
C MET A 348 0.91 7.75 18.46
N THR A 349 1.33 8.88 19.03
CA THR A 349 2.76 9.17 19.23
C THR A 349 3.44 8.26 20.27
N SER A 350 2.67 7.47 21.02
CA SER A 350 3.16 6.47 21.98
C SER A 350 3.03 5.02 21.48
N VAL A 351 2.38 4.82 20.34
CA VAL A 351 2.19 3.50 19.75
C VAL A 351 3.43 3.10 18.96
N THR A 352 3.82 1.83 19.07
CA THR A 352 4.84 1.18 18.24
C THR A 352 4.24 -0.09 17.64
N VAL A 353 4.41 -0.27 16.35
CA VAL A 353 3.94 -1.46 15.62
C VAL A 353 5.10 -2.10 14.89
N GLU A 354 5.33 -3.37 15.18
CA GLU A 354 6.24 -4.23 14.42
C GLU A 354 5.48 -4.80 13.22
N GLY A 355 5.53 -4.09 12.09
CA GLY A 355 4.80 -4.44 10.87
C GLY A 355 5.58 -5.36 9.94
N VAL A 356 4.96 -5.70 8.80
CA VAL A 356 5.60 -6.42 7.68
C VAL A 356 6.37 -5.45 6.77
N THR A 357 6.10 -4.15 6.89
CA THR A 357 6.84 -3.08 6.21
C THR A 357 7.87 -2.41 7.13
N GLY A 358 8.16 -3.00 8.30
CA GLY A 358 9.12 -2.52 9.29
C GLY A 358 8.49 -2.06 10.60
N THR A 359 9.34 -1.60 11.52
CA THR A 359 8.89 -1.03 12.79
C THR A 359 8.39 0.39 12.58
N MET A 360 7.18 0.67 13.01
CA MET A 360 6.54 1.98 12.85
C MET A 360 6.31 2.64 14.20
N THR A 361 6.67 3.93 14.26
CA THR A 361 6.31 4.89 15.30
C THR A 361 5.88 6.18 14.61
N TRP A 362 5.04 6.96 15.22
CA TRP A 362 4.49 8.17 14.62
C TRP A 362 4.96 9.43 15.34
N ASN A 363 5.26 10.47 14.56
CA ASN A 363 5.50 11.80 15.08
C ASN A 363 4.18 12.58 15.22
N ALA A 364 4.26 13.80 15.74
CA ALA A 364 3.08 14.67 15.94
C ALA A 364 2.42 15.13 14.62
N ASP A 365 3.15 15.06 13.52
CA ASP A 365 2.65 15.43 12.19
C ASP A 365 1.96 14.23 11.49
N GLY A 366 1.76 13.10 12.20
CA GLY A 366 1.11 11.90 11.70
C GLY A 366 1.97 11.03 10.77
N ASN A 367 3.24 11.37 10.58
CA ASN A 367 4.17 10.62 9.73
C ASN A 367 4.90 9.52 10.50
N THR A 368 5.17 8.42 9.81
CA THR A 368 6.10 7.38 10.28
C THR A 368 7.36 7.35 9.42
N SER A 369 8.47 6.87 9.98
CA SER A 369 9.68 6.61 9.22
C SER A 369 9.77 5.12 8.88
N LYS A 370 10.15 4.82 7.64
CA LYS A 370 10.41 3.45 7.16
C LYS A 370 11.78 3.40 6.48
N ALA A 371 12.48 2.31 6.62
CA ALA A 371 13.66 2.06 5.80
C ALA A 371 13.19 1.81 4.35
N ALA A 372 13.90 2.40 3.39
CA ALA A 372 13.65 2.18 1.98
C ALA A 372 14.78 1.32 1.39
N SER A 373 14.39 0.36 0.54
CA SER A 373 15.28 -0.45 -0.30
C SER A 373 14.94 -0.19 -1.76
N ALA A 374 15.77 -0.65 -2.70
CA ALA A 374 15.44 -0.62 -4.11
C ALA A 374 15.27 -2.04 -4.65
N ILE A 375 14.22 -2.23 -5.45
CA ILE A 375 14.00 -3.45 -6.24
C ILE A 375 14.35 -3.17 -7.69
N LEU A 376 15.15 -4.05 -8.30
CA LEU A 376 15.42 -4.08 -9.74
C LEU A 376 14.51 -5.10 -10.41
N TYR A 377 13.77 -4.68 -11.43
CA TYR A 377 13.02 -5.59 -12.29
C TYR A 377 13.85 -6.04 -13.47
N LYS A 378 13.89 -7.37 -13.70
CA LYS A 378 14.51 -7.98 -14.87
C LYS A 378 13.80 -9.29 -15.26
N ASN A 379 13.46 -9.44 -16.52
CA ASN A 379 12.76 -10.61 -17.07
C ASN A 379 11.47 -10.96 -16.29
N GLY A 380 10.75 -9.95 -15.79
CA GLY A 380 9.52 -10.12 -15.02
C GLY A 380 9.71 -10.54 -13.56
N VAL A 381 10.93 -10.41 -13.04
CA VAL A 381 11.26 -10.71 -11.64
C VAL A 381 11.82 -9.43 -10.99
N GLY A 382 11.28 -9.07 -9.82
CA GLY A 382 11.84 -8.02 -8.97
C GLY A 382 12.77 -8.64 -7.92
N THR A 383 13.97 -8.11 -7.77
CA THR A 383 14.95 -8.53 -6.77
C THR A 383 15.55 -7.33 -6.05
N LEU A 384 15.91 -7.49 -4.77
CA LEU A 384 16.59 -6.43 -4.03
C LEU A 384 17.90 -6.05 -4.72
N PHE A 385 18.04 -4.77 -5.09
CA PHE A 385 19.22 -4.28 -5.76
C PHE A 385 20.35 -4.03 -4.77
N GLY A 386 21.57 -4.50 -5.14
CA GLY A 386 22.78 -4.30 -4.34
C GLY A 386 23.02 -5.32 -3.22
N GLN A 387 22.13 -6.29 -3.01
CA GLN A 387 22.37 -7.40 -2.08
C GLN A 387 23.03 -8.64 -2.73
N ASP A 388 22.95 -8.78 -4.05
CA ASP A 388 23.51 -9.93 -4.78
C ASP A 388 25.05 -9.99 -4.78
N SER A 389 25.73 -8.86 -4.50
CA SER A 389 27.21 -8.84 -4.43
C SER A 389 27.79 -9.60 -3.22
N ALA A 390 26.98 -9.86 -2.19
CA ALA A 390 27.44 -10.61 -1.01
C ALA A 390 27.29 -12.13 -1.15
N ALA A 391 26.32 -12.58 -1.97
CA ALA A 391 26.10 -14.00 -2.23
C ALA A 391 27.06 -14.54 -3.31
N ASP A 392 27.33 -13.77 -4.37
CA ASP A 392 28.27 -14.13 -5.44
C ASP A 392 29.72 -14.14 -4.96
N THR A 393 30.10 -13.22 -4.05
CA THR A 393 31.46 -13.23 -3.47
C THR A 393 31.67 -14.41 -2.51
N ALA A 394 30.62 -14.97 -1.92
CA ALA A 394 30.73 -16.17 -1.09
C ALA A 394 30.80 -17.46 -1.93
N ALA A 395 30.17 -17.50 -3.10
CA ALA A 395 30.26 -18.64 -4.02
C ALA A 395 31.65 -18.71 -4.74
N ASP A 396 32.17 -17.57 -5.15
CA ASP A 396 33.51 -17.49 -5.79
C ASP A 396 34.65 -17.78 -4.78
N ALA A 397 34.47 -17.46 -3.50
CA ALA A 397 35.41 -17.77 -2.43
C ALA A 397 35.41 -19.29 -2.06
N ALA A 398 34.30 -20.01 -2.33
CA ALA A 398 34.19 -21.44 -2.06
C ALA A 398 34.77 -22.31 -3.18
N GLU A 399 34.76 -21.84 -4.44
CA GLU A 399 35.40 -22.56 -5.56
C GLU A 399 36.90 -22.33 -5.64
N GLY A 400 37.47 -21.29 -4.99
CA GLY A 400 38.91 -20.98 -5.03
C GLY A 400 39.80 -21.79 -4.07
N THR A 401 39.28 -22.68 -3.23
CA THR A 401 40.04 -23.38 -2.18
C THR A 401 40.36 -24.86 -2.44
N ASP A 402 39.99 -25.41 -3.62
CA ASP A 402 40.25 -26.85 -3.95
C ASP A 402 41.24 -27.09 -5.06
N ALA A 403 42.16 -26.16 -5.36
CA ALA A 403 43.24 -26.36 -6.32
C ALA A 403 44.62 -26.07 -5.70
N GLY A 404 45.09 -26.94 -4.76
CA GLY A 404 46.44 -26.74 -4.20
C GLY A 404 46.89 -27.75 -3.17
N ALA A 405 46.69 -29.06 -3.40
CA ALA A 405 47.33 -30.11 -2.60
C ALA A 405 47.56 -31.41 -3.37
N ALA A 406 48.48 -31.39 -4.29
CA ALA A 406 49.15 -32.58 -4.78
C ALA A 406 50.48 -32.18 -5.46
N ASP A 407 51.57 -32.31 -4.72
CA ASP A 407 52.89 -32.79 -5.17
C ASP A 407 53.99 -32.26 -4.24
N ALA A 408 54.33 -33.08 -3.28
CA ALA A 408 55.67 -33.09 -2.68
C ALA A 408 55.91 -34.39 -1.94
N GLN A 409 56.25 -35.45 -2.71
CA GLN A 409 57.08 -36.59 -2.21
C GLN A 409 57.69 -37.31 -3.41
N ALA A 410 58.98 -37.03 -3.69
CA ALA A 410 60.01 -37.95 -4.14
C ALA A 410 61.35 -37.29 -3.92
#